data_cbab8d337a5013c739a246c34413bbef
#
_entry.id   cbab8d337a5013c739a246c34413bbef
#
_cell.length_a   1.000
_cell.length_b   1.000
_cell.length_c   1.000
_cell.angle_alpha   90.00
_cell.angle_beta   90.00
_cell.angle_gamma   90.00
#
_symmetry.space_group_name_H-M   'P 1'
#
loop_
_entity.id
_entity.type
_entity.pdbx_description
1 polymer ?
#
loop_
_entity_poly.entity_id
_entity_poly.type
_entity_poly.pdbx_seq_one_letter_code
_entity_poly.pdbx_strand_id
1 'polypeptide(L)'
;MGKLPILHRRRLFGTKPDIVLTVGIFFAVLGAAFLHASWNALIKTGTSKQSAMMILAICQAGIGAIIAVWRGWPVAAAWPWLIGSGVIHMFYQLFLSYAYQYGDLSRVYPIARGAAPVIVLVISGLFLSDTISTPELAGILVLGAGILLMARGVLAQGEPRKLLPFALGSAVATAGYSITDGMGARAAGDPVLYVGWLLVVAGLFYVPVAIAINGTALWRAPPRAWAMGALAGALSLGAYGIAVWAMTQAPIAVVAAVRETSILFAVLIGWLVFGEKMTRSKGLAAAIIVAGVVLTRL
;
A
#
# COMPACT_ATOMS: atom_id res chain seq x y z
N MET A 1 13.13 -37.32 53.85
CA MET A 1 13.59 -36.14 53.08
C MET A 1 13.66 -36.51 51.61
N GLY A 2 12.55 -36.38 50.92
CA GLY A 2 12.45 -36.69 49.48
C GLY A 2 12.64 -35.41 48.65
N LYS A 3 13.62 -35.42 47.74
CA LYS A 3 13.84 -34.35 46.76
C LYS A 3 12.75 -34.42 45.70
N LEU A 4 11.92 -33.38 45.57
CA LEU A 4 11.00 -33.18 44.45
C LEU A 4 11.81 -32.95 43.17
N PRO A 5 11.50 -33.58 42.01
CA PRO A 5 12.14 -33.30 40.76
C PRO A 5 11.68 -31.94 40.18
N ILE A 6 12.63 -31.11 39.88
CA ILE A 6 12.42 -29.83 39.12
C ILE A 6 11.90 -30.20 37.74
N LEU A 7 10.59 -30.11 37.54
CA LEU A 7 9.96 -30.24 36.25
C LEU A 7 10.41 -29.08 35.34
N HIS A 8 11.16 -29.42 34.35
CA HIS A 8 11.54 -28.58 33.20
C HIS A 8 10.29 -28.01 32.51
N ARG A 9 9.95 -26.79 32.87
CA ARG A 9 8.97 -25.95 32.17
C ARG A 9 9.58 -25.40 30.86
N ARG A 10 10.08 -26.28 30.01
CA ARG A 10 10.53 -25.92 28.66
C ARG A 10 9.85 -26.86 27.68
N ARG A 11 8.77 -26.38 27.04
CA ARG A 11 8.22 -26.71 25.73
C ARG A 11 6.68 -26.57 25.73
N LEU A 12 6.20 -25.33 25.78
CA LEU A 12 4.80 -25.03 25.41
C LEU A 12 4.70 -23.79 24.50
N PHE A 13 5.81 -23.24 24.05
CA PHE A 13 5.78 -22.28 22.94
C PHE A 13 6.46 -22.96 21.76
N GLY A 14 5.65 -23.56 20.88
CA GLY A 14 6.13 -23.92 19.55
C GLY A 14 6.81 -22.67 18.98
N THR A 15 8.04 -22.80 18.50
CA THR A 15 8.75 -21.76 17.75
C THR A 15 7.83 -21.30 16.64
N LYS A 16 7.29 -20.08 16.75
CA LYS A 16 6.66 -19.44 15.60
C LYS A 16 7.68 -19.49 14.48
N PRO A 17 7.30 -19.92 13.26
CA PRO A 17 8.25 -19.88 12.14
C PRO A 17 8.81 -18.47 12.05
N ASP A 18 10.13 -18.35 11.93
CA ASP A 18 10.79 -17.07 11.77
C ASP A 18 10.17 -16.37 10.55
N ILE A 19 9.50 -15.25 10.79
CA ILE A 19 8.87 -14.44 9.73
C ILE A 19 10.02 -13.72 9.02
N VAL A 20 10.48 -14.28 7.90
CA VAL A 20 11.67 -13.80 7.16
C VAL A 20 11.30 -13.49 5.72
N LEU A 21 11.80 -12.38 5.20
CA LEU A 21 11.66 -12.01 3.79
C LEU A 21 12.49 -12.97 2.90
N THR A 22 11.86 -14.02 2.39
CA THR A 22 12.49 -14.94 1.45
C THR A 22 12.69 -14.30 0.06
N VAL A 23 13.57 -14.90 -0.78
CA VAL A 23 13.80 -14.44 -2.17
C VAL A 23 12.49 -14.42 -2.97
N GLY A 24 11.66 -15.45 -2.83
CA GLY A 24 10.38 -15.54 -3.52
C GLY A 24 9.41 -14.44 -3.11
N ILE A 25 9.27 -14.17 -1.80
CA ILE A 25 8.43 -13.10 -1.26
C ILE A 25 8.94 -11.73 -1.75
N PHE A 26 10.25 -11.52 -1.74
CA PHE A 26 10.86 -10.28 -2.21
C PHE A 26 10.49 -9.97 -3.66
N PHE A 27 10.67 -10.93 -4.59
CA PHE A 27 10.30 -10.74 -6.00
C PHE A 27 8.78 -10.61 -6.19
N ALA A 28 7.97 -11.32 -5.41
CA ALA A 28 6.53 -11.15 -5.42
C ALA A 28 6.12 -9.71 -5.05
N VAL A 29 6.74 -9.13 -3.99
CA VAL A 29 6.48 -7.75 -3.57
C VAL A 29 6.98 -6.73 -4.61
N LEU A 30 8.11 -6.98 -5.29
CA LEU A 30 8.54 -6.15 -6.43
C LEU A 30 7.53 -6.21 -7.59
N GLY A 31 7.01 -7.39 -7.91
CA GLY A 31 5.92 -7.54 -8.88
C GLY A 31 4.67 -6.77 -8.46
N ALA A 32 4.29 -6.86 -7.19
CA ALA A 32 3.19 -6.07 -6.62
C ALA A 32 3.43 -4.55 -6.76
N ALA A 33 4.67 -4.10 -6.55
CA ALA A 33 5.04 -2.70 -6.71
C ALA A 33 4.91 -2.24 -8.18
N PHE A 34 5.29 -3.08 -9.14
CA PHE A 34 5.08 -2.80 -10.57
C PHE A 34 3.58 -2.73 -10.92
N LEU A 35 2.77 -3.69 -10.49
CA LEU A 35 1.31 -3.66 -10.68
C LEU A 35 0.70 -2.41 -10.06
N HIS A 36 1.21 -2.00 -8.88
CA HIS A 36 0.76 -0.80 -8.20
C HIS A 36 1.07 0.48 -8.99
N ALA A 37 2.26 0.62 -9.56
CA ALA A 37 2.61 1.73 -10.45
C ALA A 37 1.76 1.72 -11.73
N SER A 38 1.49 0.54 -12.28
CA SER A 38 0.74 0.36 -13.51
C SER A 38 -0.71 0.84 -13.38
N TRP A 39 -1.45 0.43 -12.32
CA TRP A 39 -2.83 0.91 -12.16
C TRP A 39 -2.90 2.42 -11.88
N ASN A 40 -1.93 2.99 -11.15
CA ASN A 40 -1.85 4.44 -10.96
C ASN A 40 -1.62 5.18 -12.29
N ALA A 41 -0.80 4.62 -13.18
CA ALA A 41 -0.60 5.19 -14.52
C ALA A 41 -1.89 5.16 -15.34
N LEU A 42 -2.71 4.09 -15.24
CA LEU A 42 -4.02 4.03 -15.90
C LEU A 42 -4.98 5.11 -15.41
N ILE A 43 -5.03 5.36 -14.10
CA ILE A 43 -5.85 6.44 -13.52
C ILE A 43 -5.42 7.82 -14.04
N LYS A 44 -4.11 8.01 -14.30
CA LYS A 44 -3.59 9.27 -14.84
C LYS A 44 -4.20 9.61 -16.20
N THR A 45 -4.49 8.64 -17.04
CA THR A 45 -5.05 8.85 -18.38
C THR A 45 -6.51 9.29 -18.41
N GLY A 46 -7.23 9.19 -17.29
CA GLY A 46 -8.63 9.60 -17.16
C GLY A 46 -8.80 11.13 -17.13
N THR A 47 -9.95 11.62 -17.65
CA THR A 47 -10.29 13.05 -17.72
C THR A 47 -10.58 13.66 -16.34
N SER A 48 -11.28 12.93 -15.46
CA SER A 48 -11.57 13.33 -14.09
C SER A 48 -10.95 12.35 -13.11
N LYS A 49 -10.05 12.83 -12.25
CA LYS A 49 -9.36 12.00 -11.25
C LYS A 49 -10.33 11.42 -10.21
N GLN A 50 -11.32 12.20 -9.82
CA GLN A 50 -12.35 11.77 -8.86
C GLN A 50 -13.24 10.69 -9.44
N SER A 51 -13.74 10.88 -10.67
CA SER A 51 -14.54 9.86 -11.35
C SER A 51 -13.73 8.57 -11.57
N ALA A 52 -12.47 8.69 -11.99
CA ALA A 52 -11.59 7.54 -12.17
C ALA A 52 -11.37 6.77 -10.86
N MET A 53 -11.18 7.47 -9.73
CA MET A 53 -11.02 6.84 -8.42
C MET A 53 -12.32 6.17 -7.94
N MET A 54 -13.49 6.79 -8.20
CA MET A 54 -14.79 6.18 -7.86
C MET A 54 -15.05 4.92 -8.68
N ILE A 55 -14.82 4.96 -10.01
CA ILE A 55 -14.96 3.79 -10.89
C ILE A 55 -14.02 2.68 -10.44
N LEU A 56 -12.76 3.00 -10.12
CA LEU A 56 -11.79 2.06 -9.56
C LEU A 56 -12.35 1.39 -8.29
N ALA A 57 -12.84 2.18 -7.33
CA ALA A 57 -13.35 1.66 -6.06
C ALA A 57 -14.58 0.75 -6.25
N ILE A 58 -15.49 1.10 -7.17
CA ILE A 58 -16.65 0.27 -7.50
C ILE A 58 -16.20 -1.04 -8.14
N CYS A 59 -15.26 -1.00 -9.10
CA CYS A 59 -14.72 -2.19 -9.73
C CYS A 59 -13.98 -3.10 -8.73
N GLN A 60 -13.18 -2.51 -7.83
CA GLN A 60 -12.53 -3.22 -6.74
C GLN A 60 -13.53 -3.90 -5.81
N ALA A 61 -14.58 -3.18 -5.38
CA ALA A 61 -15.63 -3.75 -4.53
C ALA A 61 -16.37 -4.90 -5.24
N GLY A 62 -16.64 -4.77 -6.54
CA GLY A 62 -17.24 -5.84 -7.34
C GLY A 62 -16.36 -7.09 -7.42
N ILE A 63 -15.07 -6.93 -7.71
CA ILE A 63 -14.11 -8.05 -7.72
C ILE A 63 -13.99 -8.64 -6.31
N GLY A 64 -13.90 -7.80 -5.29
CA GLY A 64 -13.87 -8.20 -3.88
C GLY A 64 -15.09 -9.02 -3.48
N ALA A 65 -16.29 -8.62 -3.93
CA ALA A 65 -17.52 -9.35 -3.68
C ALA A 65 -17.51 -10.77 -4.31
N ILE A 66 -16.98 -10.91 -5.52
CA ILE A 66 -16.81 -12.24 -6.16
C ILE A 66 -15.90 -13.12 -5.30
N ILE A 67 -14.77 -12.59 -4.82
CA ILE A 67 -13.85 -13.32 -3.94
C ILE A 67 -14.54 -13.68 -2.62
N ALA A 68 -15.27 -12.72 -2.02
CA ALA A 68 -15.99 -12.91 -0.75
C ALA A 68 -17.04 -14.02 -0.87
N VAL A 69 -17.81 -14.06 -1.96
CA VAL A 69 -18.79 -15.12 -2.21
C VAL A 69 -18.10 -16.47 -2.39
N TRP A 70 -16.98 -16.51 -3.11
CA TRP A 70 -16.24 -17.75 -3.36
C TRP A 70 -15.54 -18.30 -2.10
N ARG A 71 -14.96 -17.42 -1.28
CA ARG A 71 -14.17 -17.79 -0.09
C ARG A 71 -15.01 -17.88 1.20
N GLY A 72 -16.20 -17.29 1.22
CA GLY A 72 -17.10 -17.27 2.37
C GLY A 72 -16.87 -16.09 3.34
N TRP A 73 -17.26 -16.29 4.61
CA TRP A 73 -17.23 -15.25 5.63
C TRP A 73 -15.92 -15.27 6.44
N PRO A 74 -15.35 -14.10 6.78
CA PRO A 74 -14.18 -14.05 7.64
C PRO A 74 -14.54 -14.42 9.08
N VAL A 75 -13.55 -14.93 9.80
CA VAL A 75 -13.67 -15.19 11.24
C VAL A 75 -13.97 -13.91 12.01
N ALA A 76 -14.67 -14.01 13.16
CA ALA A 76 -15.07 -12.84 13.94
C ALA A 76 -13.89 -11.92 14.32
N ALA A 77 -12.71 -12.48 14.57
CA ALA A 77 -11.50 -11.75 14.92
C ALA A 77 -10.96 -10.84 13.76
N ALA A 78 -11.37 -11.08 12.52
CA ALA A 78 -10.94 -10.27 11.37
C ALA A 78 -11.78 -8.99 11.19
N TRP A 79 -13.03 -8.98 11.67
CA TRP A 79 -13.96 -7.87 11.43
C TRP A 79 -13.52 -6.51 11.97
N PRO A 80 -12.96 -6.37 13.17
CA PRO A 80 -12.47 -5.08 13.65
C PRO A 80 -11.40 -4.49 12.72
N TRP A 81 -10.51 -5.35 12.18
CA TRP A 81 -9.48 -4.96 11.23
C TRP A 81 -10.07 -4.55 9.88
N LEU A 82 -11.03 -5.30 9.35
CA LEU A 82 -11.72 -4.98 8.10
C LEU A 82 -12.45 -3.64 8.18
N ILE A 83 -13.19 -3.39 9.25
CA ILE A 83 -13.93 -2.14 9.44
C ILE A 83 -12.96 -0.98 9.61
N GLY A 84 -11.97 -1.12 10.49
CA GLY A 84 -10.95 -0.09 10.72
C GLY A 84 -10.19 0.24 9.45
N SER A 85 -9.74 -0.78 8.71
CA SER A 85 -9.04 -0.59 7.45
C SER A 85 -9.94 0.03 6.37
N GLY A 86 -11.21 -0.38 6.28
CA GLY A 86 -12.16 0.21 5.33
C GLY A 86 -12.31 1.71 5.52
N VAL A 87 -12.40 2.18 6.77
CA VAL A 87 -12.44 3.61 7.11
C VAL A 87 -11.12 4.29 6.72
N ILE A 88 -9.96 3.68 7.03
CA ILE A 88 -8.66 4.24 6.66
C ILE A 88 -8.50 4.30 5.13
N HIS A 89 -8.95 3.28 4.40
CA HIS A 89 -8.93 3.28 2.93
C HIS A 89 -9.83 4.35 2.33
N MET A 90 -10.99 4.63 2.94
CA MET A 90 -11.85 5.74 2.54
C MET A 90 -11.08 7.08 2.62
N PHE A 91 -10.43 7.36 3.75
CA PHE A 91 -9.61 8.57 3.90
C PHE A 91 -8.42 8.60 2.94
N TYR A 92 -7.74 7.47 2.76
CA TYR A 92 -6.65 7.33 1.78
C TYR A 92 -7.11 7.73 0.37
N GLN A 93 -8.23 7.18 -0.09
CA GLN A 93 -8.77 7.46 -1.43
C GLN A 93 -9.22 8.91 -1.58
N LEU A 94 -9.86 9.48 -0.55
CA LEU A 94 -10.23 10.89 -0.52
C LEU A 94 -9.00 11.79 -0.59
N PHE A 95 -8.03 11.61 0.29
CA PHE A 95 -6.82 12.40 0.30
C PHE A 95 -6.05 12.30 -1.02
N LEU A 96 -5.90 11.08 -1.56
CA LEU A 96 -5.22 10.87 -2.82
C LEU A 96 -5.94 11.53 -4.01
N SER A 97 -7.28 11.44 -4.06
CA SER A 97 -8.06 12.06 -5.12
C SER A 97 -7.96 13.59 -5.11
N TYR A 98 -7.97 14.21 -3.92
CA TYR A 98 -7.74 15.64 -3.77
C TYR A 98 -6.29 16.04 -4.05
N ALA A 99 -5.32 15.25 -3.62
CA ALA A 99 -3.92 15.52 -3.94
C ALA A 99 -3.69 15.56 -5.46
N TYR A 100 -4.32 14.65 -6.22
CA TYR A 100 -4.23 14.63 -7.68
C TYR A 100 -4.97 15.77 -8.39
N GLN A 101 -5.83 16.52 -7.70
CA GLN A 101 -6.40 17.74 -8.25
C GLN A 101 -5.41 18.91 -8.24
N TYR A 102 -4.48 18.91 -7.29
CA TYR A 102 -3.54 20.01 -7.09
C TYR A 102 -2.17 19.77 -7.70
N GLY A 103 -1.87 18.54 -8.14
CA GLY A 103 -0.57 18.22 -8.72
C GLY A 103 -0.57 16.96 -9.59
N ASP A 104 0.45 16.86 -10.43
CA ASP A 104 0.65 15.69 -11.31
C ASP A 104 1.06 14.44 -10.52
N LEU A 105 0.79 13.26 -11.11
CA LEU A 105 1.11 11.97 -10.50
C LEU A 105 2.57 11.87 -10.05
N SER A 106 3.51 12.23 -10.92
CA SER A 106 4.95 12.17 -10.65
C SER A 106 5.42 13.09 -9.51
N ARG A 107 4.58 14.04 -9.13
CA ARG A 107 4.84 15.01 -8.08
C ARG A 107 4.13 14.65 -6.78
N VAL A 108 2.84 14.29 -6.87
CA VAL A 108 2.02 13.89 -5.72
C VAL A 108 2.53 12.57 -5.13
N TYR A 109 2.84 11.60 -5.98
CA TYR A 109 3.11 10.23 -5.58
C TYR A 109 4.30 10.09 -4.60
N PRO A 110 5.48 10.72 -4.84
CA PRO A 110 6.59 10.64 -3.88
C PRO A 110 6.26 11.27 -2.52
N ILE A 111 5.44 12.30 -2.48
CA ILE A 111 5.05 12.97 -1.23
C ILE A 111 4.02 12.11 -0.48
N ALA A 112 2.98 11.65 -1.19
CA ALA A 112 1.90 10.84 -0.63
C ALA A 112 2.36 9.46 -0.13
N ARG A 113 3.52 8.98 -0.60
CA ARG A 113 4.08 7.68 -0.22
C ARG A 113 5.33 7.78 0.64
N GLY A 114 6.02 8.93 0.60
CA GLY A 114 7.38 9.06 1.15
C GLY A 114 7.50 8.85 2.66
N ALA A 115 6.52 9.26 3.44
CA ALA A 115 6.56 9.11 4.89
C ALA A 115 6.05 7.73 5.37
N ALA A 116 5.28 7.00 4.56
CA ALA A 116 4.62 5.77 4.99
C ALA A 116 5.57 4.69 5.53
N PRO A 117 6.69 4.32 4.87
CA PRO A 117 7.59 3.28 5.38
C PRO A 117 8.19 3.60 6.74
N VAL A 118 8.55 4.87 6.96
CA VAL A 118 9.14 5.32 8.24
C VAL A 118 8.08 5.28 9.35
N ILE A 119 6.85 5.69 9.06
CA ILE A 119 5.74 5.62 10.02
C ILE A 119 5.45 4.14 10.35
N VAL A 120 5.38 3.25 9.34
CA VAL A 120 5.18 1.81 9.55
C VAL A 120 6.31 1.23 10.39
N LEU A 121 7.57 1.58 10.11
CA LEU A 121 8.73 1.12 10.87
C LEU A 121 8.61 1.50 12.35
N VAL A 122 8.31 2.76 12.64
CA VAL A 122 8.18 3.26 14.03
C VAL A 122 7.04 2.54 14.75
N ILE A 123 5.86 2.46 14.13
CA ILE A 123 4.71 1.79 14.76
C ILE A 123 4.97 0.29 14.91
N SER A 124 5.58 -0.37 13.91
CA SER A 124 5.92 -1.78 14.00
C SER A 124 6.90 -2.05 15.14
N GLY A 125 7.93 -1.21 15.29
CA GLY A 125 8.90 -1.36 16.37
C GLY A 125 8.34 -1.12 17.77
N LEU A 126 7.27 -0.32 17.90
CA LEU A 126 6.65 -0.01 19.19
C LEU A 126 5.53 -0.99 19.57
N PHE A 127 4.77 -1.51 18.60
CA PHE A 127 3.52 -2.22 18.85
C PHE A 127 3.45 -3.63 18.27
N LEU A 128 4.32 -3.99 17.33
CA LEU A 128 4.34 -5.31 16.73
C LEU A 128 5.49 -6.16 17.28
N SER A 129 5.27 -7.47 17.31
CA SER A 129 6.30 -8.44 17.71
C SER A 129 7.17 -8.94 16.53
N ASP A 130 7.08 -8.25 15.38
CA ASP A 130 7.90 -8.58 14.21
C ASP A 130 9.38 -8.22 14.51
N THR A 131 10.28 -9.15 14.27
CA THR A 131 11.71 -8.90 14.38
C THR A 131 12.22 -8.28 13.08
N ILE A 132 12.92 -7.16 13.20
CA ILE A 132 13.55 -6.47 12.06
C ILE A 132 15.06 -6.55 12.28
N SER A 133 15.78 -7.15 11.34
CA SER A 133 17.24 -7.23 11.38
C SER A 133 17.90 -5.87 11.14
N THR A 134 19.15 -5.72 11.55
CA THR A 134 19.91 -4.49 11.34
C THR A 134 20.02 -4.09 9.86
N PRO A 135 20.29 -5.02 8.91
CA PRO A 135 20.28 -4.69 7.48
C PRO A 135 18.91 -4.23 6.98
N GLU A 136 17.82 -4.88 7.41
CA GLU A 136 16.46 -4.47 7.05
C GLU A 136 16.13 -3.06 7.57
N LEU A 137 16.50 -2.77 8.83
CA LEU A 137 16.34 -1.43 9.40
C LEU A 137 17.11 -0.38 8.58
N ALA A 138 18.40 -0.64 8.31
CA ALA A 138 19.23 0.25 7.51
C ALA A 138 18.64 0.43 6.09
N GLY A 139 18.17 -0.65 5.48
CA GLY A 139 17.53 -0.64 4.17
C GLY A 139 16.27 0.23 4.14
N ILE A 140 15.38 0.11 5.13
CA ILE A 140 14.17 0.92 5.24
C ILE A 140 14.51 2.42 5.40
N LEU A 141 15.50 2.75 6.23
CA LEU A 141 15.92 4.14 6.44
C LEU A 141 16.56 4.75 5.19
N VAL A 142 17.45 4.01 4.49
CA VAL A 142 18.06 4.45 3.23
C VAL A 142 17.00 4.64 2.15
N LEU A 143 16.07 3.69 2.01
CA LEU A 143 14.95 3.78 1.08
C LEU A 143 14.09 5.02 1.38
N GLY A 144 13.72 5.23 2.65
CA GLY A 144 12.98 6.40 3.10
C GLY A 144 13.69 7.72 2.76
N ALA A 145 15.02 7.79 2.98
CA ALA A 145 15.83 8.95 2.61
C ALA A 145 15.81 9.23 1.10
N GLY A 146 15.88 8.19 0.27
CA GLY A 146 15.74 8.32 -1.19
C GLY A 146 14.38 8.87 -1.61
N ILE A 147 13.30 8.41 -1.00
CA ILE A 147 11.94 8.91 -1.27
C ILE A 147 11.79 10.36 -0.82
N LEU A 148 12.29 10.72 0.36
CA LEU A 148 12.27 12.10 0.86
C LEU A 148 13.08 13.03 -0.04
N LEU A 149 14.22 12.59 -0.58
CA LEU A 149 15.00 13.36 -1.55
C LEU A 149 14.20 13.59 -2.85
N MET A 150 13.47 12.57 -3.31
CA MET A 150 12.58 12.71 -4.48
C MET A 150 11.44 13.69 -4.21
N ALA A 151 10.80 13.60 -3.04
CA ALA A 151 9.75 14.52 -2.61
C ALA A 151 10.27 15.97 -2.48
N ARG A 152 11.47 16.18 -1.91
CA ARG A 152 12.12 17.50 -1.83
C ARG A 152 12.34 18.12 -3.21
N GLY A 153 12.80 17.33 -4.17
CA GLY A 153 12.99 17.80 -5.55
C GLY A 153 11.69 18.28 -6.20
N VAL A 154 10.57 17.67 -5.85
CA VAL A 154 9.22 18.08 -6.29
C VAL A 154 8.82 19.39 -5.61
N LEU A 155 8.96 19.49 -4.29
CA LEU A 155 8.60 20.69 -3.52
C LEU A 155 9.40 21.93 -3.94
N ALA A 156 10.68 21.75 -4.31
CA ALA A 156 11.54 22.84 -4.77
C ALA A 156 11.11 23.45 -6.12
N GLN A 157 10.22 22.78 -6.87
CA GLN A 157 9.71 23.26 -8.16
C GLN A 157 8.46 24.16 -8.04
N GLY A 158 8.09 24.59 -6.84
CA GLY A 158 7.01 25.57 -6.63
C GLY A 158 5.60 24.98 -6.63
N GLU A 159 5.44 23.72 -6.21
CA GLU A 159 4.13 23.09 -6.10
C GLU A 159 3.16 23.84 -5.18
N PRO A 160 1.84 23.82 -5.48
CA PRO A 160 0.85 24.44 -4.64
C PRO A 160 0.89 23.88 -3.21
N ARG A 161 1.04 24.75 -2.21
CA ARG A 161 1.03 24.31 -0.79
C ARG A 161 -0.23 23.57 -0.38
N LYS A 162 -1.34 23.79 -1.11
CA LYS A 162 -2.62 23.08 -0.94
C LYS A 162 -2.52 21.56 -1.16
N LEU A 163 -1.52 21.10 -1.92
CA LEU A 163 -1.24 19.68 -2.14
C LEU A 163 -0.80 18.97 -0.85
N LEU A 164 0.00 19.64 -0.01
CA LEU A 164 0.72 19.03 1.12
C LEU A 164 -0.20 18.33 2.14
N PRO A 165 -1.28 18.94 2.67
CA PRO A 165 -2.12 18.27 3.66
C PRO A 165 -2.77 16.99 3.10
N PHE A 166 -3.16 16.99 1.84
CA PHE A 166 -3.76 15.82 1.21
C PHE A 166 -2.72 14.71 0.93
N ALA A 167 -1.54 15.07 0.45
CA ALA A 167 -0.47 14.11 0.21
C ALA A 167 0.05 13.50 1.53
N LEU A 168 0.24 14.30 2.57
CA LEU A 168 0.63 13.81 3.90
C LEU A 168 -0.47 12.99 4.56
N GLY A 169 -1.74 13.41 4.46
CA GLY A 169 -2.88 12.62 4.93
C GLY A 169 -2.94 11.24 4.25
N SER A 170 -2.68 11.20 2.94
CA SER A 170 -2.56 9.94 2.19
C SER A 170 -1.39 9.06 2.69
N ALA A 171 -0.23 9.66 3.03
CA ALA A 171 0.91 8.92 3.57
C ALA A 171 0.60 8.30 4.94
N VAL A 172 -0.02 9.06 5.84
CA VAL A 172 -0.45 8.57 7.17
C VAL A 172 -1.49 7.46 7.02
N ALA A 173 -2.49 7.65 6.16
CA ALA A 173 -3.48 6.62 5.88
C ALA A 173 -2.83 5.36 5.27
N THR A 174 -1.82 5.51 4.38
CA THR A 174 -1.06 4.39 3.82
C THR A 174 -0.34 3.58 4.91
N ALA A 175 0.31 4.25 5.85
CA ALA A 175 0.93 3.57 6.99
C ALA A 175 -0.12 2.86 7.85
N GLY A 176 -1.21 3.54 8.16
CA GLY A 176 -2.32 3.01 8.96
C GLY A 176 -2.91 1.74 8.37
N TYR A 177 -3.34 1.77 7.09
CA TYR A 177 -3.92 0.57 6.50
C TYR A 177 -2.89 -0.56 6.30
N SER A 178 -1.62 -0.24 6.05
CA SER A 178 -0.60 -1.29 5.91
C SER A 178 -0.43 -2.12 7.18
N ILE A 179 -0.47 -1.47 8.35
CA ILE A 179 -0.40 -2.16 9.65
C ILE A 179 -1.70 -2.89 9.93
N THR A 180 -2.83 -2.21 9.78
CA THR A 180 -4.17 -2.77 10.04
C THR A 180 -4.42 -4.00 9.18
N ASP A 181 -4.06 -3.96 7.89
CA ASP A 181 -4.30 -5.07 6.96
C ASP A 181 -3.31 -6.21 7.14
N GLY A 182 -2.06 -5.91 7.47
CA GLY A 182 -1.10 -6.95 7.82
C GLY A 182 -1.56 -7.75 9.06
N MET A 183 -2.01 -7.05 10.10
CA MET A 183 -2.55 -7.67 11.30
C MET A 183 -3.88 -8.37 11.06
N GLY A 184 -4.77 -7.74 10.29
CA GLY A 184 -6.08 -8.29 9.93
C GLY A 184 -5.98 -9.56 9.10
N ALA A 185 -5.08 -9.61 8.12
CA ALA A 185 -4.85 -10.81 7.32
C ALA A 185 -4.25 -11.97 8.14
N ARG A 186 -3.36 -11.65 9.08
CA ARG A 186 -2.84 -12.64 10.06
C ARG A 186 -3.97 -13.17 10.96
N ALA A 187 -4.85 -12.30 11.43
CA ALA A 187 -6.01 -12.68 12.25
C ALA A 187 -7.05 -13.50 11.47
N ALA A 188 -7.23 -13.20 10.18
CA ALA A 188 -8.15 -13.92 9.30
C ALA A 188 -7.65 -15.33 8.94
N GLY A 189 -6.33 -15.56 8.93
CA GLY A 189 -5.72 -16.83 8.53
C GLY A 189 -5.77 -17.11 7.02
N ASP A 190 -6.50 -16.30 6.25
CA ASP A 190 -6.62 -16.37 4.79
C ASP A 190 -6.49 -14.96 4.20
N PRO A 191 -5.33 -14.58 3.64
CA PRO A 191 -5.12 -13.25 3.09
C PRO A 191 -5.96 -12.96 1.85
N VAL A 192 -6.34 -13.97 1.06
CA VAL A 192 -7.18 -13.80 -0.14
C VAL A 192 -8.62 -13.45 0.29
N LEU A 193 -9.16 -14.20 1.26
CA LEU A 193 -10.45 -13.91 1.88
C LEU A 193 -10.46 -12.49 2.48
N TYR A 194 -9.42 -12.17 3.25
CA TYR A 194 -9.30 -10.86 3.91
C TYR A 194 -9.33 -9.72 2.89
N VAL A 195 -8.50 -9.79 1.84
CA VAL A 195 -8.45 -8.73 0.82
C VAL A 195 -9.76 -8.64 0.03
N GLY A 196 -10.41 -9.76 -0.27
CA GLY A 196 -11.73 -9.75 -0.89
C GLY A 196 -12.74 -8.95 -0.08
N TRP A 197 -12.90 -9.25 1.20
CA TRP A 197 -13.79 -8.51 2.10
C TRP A 197 -13.35 -7.07 2.35
N LEU A 198 -12.05 -6.81 2.43
CA LEU A 198 -11.51 -5.46 2.57
C LEU A 198 -11.96 -4.57 1.41
N LEU A 199 -11.85 -5.05 0.16
CA LEU A 199 -12.27 -4.27 -1.01
C LEU A 199 -13.77 -3.96 -0.99
N VAL A 200 -14.61 -4.90 -0.53
CA VAL A 200 -16.05 -4.67 -0.33
C VAL A 200 -16.27 -3.60 0.72
N VAL A 201 -15.68 -3.75 1.90
CA VAL A 201 -15.87 -2.82 3.03
C VAL A 201 -15.33 -1.43 2.69
N ALA A 202 -14.15 -1.34 2.08
CA ALA A 202 -13.57 -0.06 1.63
C ALA A 202 -14.48 0.63 0.60
N GLY A 203 -15.05 -0.12 -0.36
CA GLY A 203 -16.01 0.41 -1.32
C GLY A 203 -17.30 0.89 -0.65
N LEU A 204 -17.82 0.15 0.34
CA LEU A 204 -19.01 0.54 1.10
C LEU A 204 -18.82 1.85 1.87
N PHE A 205 -17.63 2.14 2.37
CA PHE A 205 -17.34 3.43 3.02
C PHE A 205 -17.03 4.54 2.02
N TYR A 206 -16.19 4.27 1.01
CA TYR A 206 -15.73 5.32 0.11
C TYR A 206 -16.78 5.78 -0.89
N VAL A 207 -17.49 4.85 -1.55
CA VAL A 207 -18.38 5.19 -2.69
C VAL A 207 -19.53 6.10 -2.27
N PRO A 208 -20.27 5.88 -1.17
CA PRO A 208 -21.31 6.79 -0.72
C PRO A 208 -20.80 8.19 -0.43
N VAL A 209 -19.64 8.31 0.23
CA VAL A 209 -19.02 9.60 0.55
C VAL A 209 -18.58 10.32 -0.72
N ALA A 210 -17.95 9.60 -1.66
CA ALA A 210 -17.55 10.17 -2.94
C ALA A 210 -18.73 10.64 -3.79
N ILE A 211 -19.87 9.92 -3.77
CA ILE A 211 -21.12 10.33 -4.42
C ILE A 211 -21.70 11.59 -3.75
N ALA A 212 -21.71 11.64 -2.42
CA ALA A 212 -22.19 12.80 -1.68
C ALA A 212 -21.40 14.08 -2.00
N ILE A 213 -20.07 13.94 -2.21
CA ILE A 213 -19.17 15.07 -2.52
C ILE A 213 -19.22 15.46 -4.01
N ASN A 214 -19.19 14.48 -4.92
CA ASN A 214 -18.99 14.71 -6.36
C ASN A 214 -20.26 14.51 -7.20
N GLY A 215 -21.36 14.08 -6.58
CA GLY A 215 -22.62 13.76 -7.27
C GLY A 215 -22.55 12.45 -8.06
N THR A 216 -23.57 12.25 -8.89
CA THR A 216 -23.77 10.99 -9.65
C THR A 216 -23.27 11.04 -11.09
N ALA A 217 -22.52 12.09 -11.47
CA ALA A 217 -22.04 12.27 -12.83
C ALA A 217 -21.19 11.11 -13.36
N LEU A 218 -20.58 10.31 -12.48
CA LEU A 218 -19.79 9.13 -12.84
C LEU A 218 -20.61 8.09 -13.61
N TRP A 219 -21.91 7.97 -13.38
CA TRP A 219 -22.79 7.02 -14.08
C TRP A 219 -22.92 7.31 -15.59
N ARG A 220 -22.57 8.53 -15.99
CA ARG A 220 -22.49 8.95 -17.39
C ARG A 220 -21.10 8.73 -18.01
N ALA A 221 -20.18 8.11 -17.27
CA ALA A 221 -18.86 7.80 -17.79
C ALA A 221 -18.95 6.81 -18.98
N PRO A 222 -18.14 7.02 -20.03
CA PRO A 222 -18.18 6.16 -21.20
C PRO A 222 -17.73 4.72 -20.85
N PRO A 223 -18.18 3.71 -21.59
CA PRO A 223 -17.80 2.30 -21.35
C PRO A 223 -16.29 2.07 -21.25
N ARG A 224 -15.50 2.83 -22.03
CA ARG A 224 -14.02 2.79 -21.96
C ARG A 224 -13.49 3.15 -20.57
N ALA A 225 -14.10 4.12 -19.88
CA ALA A 225 -13.68 4.50 -18.53
C ALA A 225 -13.94 3.36 -17.53
N TRP A 226 -15.06 2.65 -17.66
CA TRP A 226 -15.38 1.48 -16.86
C TRP A 226 -14.44 0.31 -17.14
N ALA A 227 -14.13 0.03 -18.42
CA ALA A 227 -13.15 -1.00 -18.79
C ALA A 227 -11.74 -0.70 -18.22
N MET A 228 -11.30 0.57 -18.31
CA MET A 228 -10.04 1.00 -17.72
C MET A 228 -10.05 0.91 -16.19
N GLY A 229 -11.18 1.26 -15.55
CA GLY A 229 -11.35 1.11 -14.11
C GLY A 229 -11.35 -0.35 -13.66
N ALA A 230 -11.98 -1.25 -14.42
CA ALA A 230 -11.94 -2.69 -14.14
C ALA A 230 -10.52 -3.26 -14.26
N LEU A 231 -9.78 -2.88 -15.32
CA LEU A 231 -8.37 -3.26 -15.47
C LEU A 231 -7.52 -2.71 -14.33
N ALA A 232 -7.67 -1.41 -14.00
CA ALA A 232 -6.96 -0.81 -12.87
C ALA A 232 -7.34 -1.48 -11.54
N GLY A 233 -8.62 -1.85 -11.35
CA GLY A 233 -9.10 -2.60 -10.20
C GLY A 233 -8.45 -3.99 -10.07
N ALA A 234 -8.35 -4.72 -11.16
CA ALA A 234 -7.68 -6.04 -11.19
C ALA A 234 -6.18 -5.92 -10.88
N LEU A 235 -5.49 -4.95 -11.49
CA LEU A 235 -4.07 -4.69 -11.21
C LEU A 235 -3.85 -4.27 -9.75
N SER A 236 -4.75 -3.44 -9.21
CA SER A 236 -4.70 -2.99 -7.83
C SER A 236 -4.96 -4.14 -6.85
N LEU A 237 -5.94 -5.01 -7.14
CA LEU A 237 -6.18 -6.23 -6.36
C LEU A 237 -4.93 -7.13 -6.36
N GLY A 238 -4.32 -7.38 -7.54
CA GLY A 238 -3.10 -8.18 -7.63
C GLY A 238 -1.96 -7.57 -6.81
N ALA A 239 -1.72 -6.27 -6.98
CA ALA A 239 -0.70 -5.53 -6.23
C ALA A 239 -0.92 -5.62 -4.72
N TYR A 240 -2.17 -5.38 -4.28
CA TYR A 240 -2.49 -5.33 -2.86
C TYR A 240 -2.60 -6.71 -2.24
N GLY A 241 -3.21 -7.65 -2.94
CA GLY A 241 -3.33 -9.04 -2.50
C GLY A 241 -1.97 -9.69 -2.25
N ILE A 242 -1.02 -9.50 -3.18
CA ILE A 242 0.36 -9.99 -3.01
C ILE A 242 1.04 -9.31 -1.81
N ALA A 243 0.86 -7.99 -1.64
CA ALA A 243 1.47 -7.27 -0.52
C ALA A 243 0.90 -7.75 0.83
N VAL A 244 -0.41 -7.88 0.96
CA VAL A 244 -1.07 -8.36 2.19
C VAL A 244 -0.71 -9.82 2.47
N TRP A 245 -0.67 -10.67 1.44
CA TRP A 245 -0.15 -12.03 1.59
C TRP A 245 1.30 -12.05 2.10
N ALA A 246 2.17 -11.24 1.52
CA ALA A 246 3.57 -11.14 1.96
C ALA A 246 3.69 -10.68 3.43
N MET A 247 2.80 -9.79 3.91
CA MET A 247 2.75 -9.35 5.30
C MET A 247 2.35 -10.46 6.27
N THR A 248 1.76 -11.56 5.81
CA THR A 248 1.54 -12.76 6.63
C THR A 248 2.78 -13.65 6.73
N GLN A 249 3.77 -13.46 5.85
CA GLN A 249 4.97 -14.30 5.73
C GLN A 249 6.28 -13.58 6.13
N ALA A 250 6.26 -12.24 6.15
CA ALA A 250 7.42 -11.40 6.43
C ALA A 250 7.04 -10.20 7.31
N PRO A 251 8.01 -9.50 7.95
CA PRO A 251 7.73 -8.32 8.76
C PRO A 251 6.98 -7.25 7.97
N ILE A 252 5.90 -6.71 8.55
CA ILE A 252 5.02 -5.75 7.87
C ILE A 252 5.81 -4.52 7.38
N ALA A 253 6.74 -4.01 8.21
CA ALA A 253 7.55 -2.84 7.86
C ALA A 253 8.47 -3.11 6.65
N VAL A 254 9.07 -4.30 6.56
CA VAL A 254 9.93 -4.67 5.44
C VAL A 254 9.13 -4.79 4.15
N VAL A 255 8.00 -5.48 4.19
CA VAL A 255 7.09 -5.60 3.03
C VAL A 255 6.59 -4.23 2.59
N ALA A 256 6.15 -3.37 3.52
CA ALA A 256 5.71 -2.01 3.23
C ALA A 256 6.82 -1.19 2.57
N ALA A 257 8.06 -1.29 3.06
CA ALA A 257 9.20 -0.58 2.48
C ALA A 257 9.52 -1.07 1.06
N VAL A 258 9.64 -2.38 0.83
CA VAL A 258 9.90 -2.94 -0.50
C VAL A 258 8.79 -2.55 -1.49
N ARG A 259 7.54 -2.51 -1.06
CA ARG A 259 6.40 -2.06 -1.89
C ARG A 259 6.55 -0.61 -2.40
N GLU A 260 7.28 0.24 -1.67
CA GLU A 260 7.51 1.63 -2.11
C GLU A 260 8.43 1.72 -3.35
N THR A 261 9.06 0.63 -3.78
CA THR A 261 9.72 0.56 -5.11
C THR A 261 8.76 0.86 -6.25
N SER A 262 7.45 0.81 -6.00
CA SER A 262 6.43 1.30 -6.94
C SER A 262 6.69 2.74 -7.42
N ILE A 263 7.37 3.56 -6.61
CA ILE A 263 7.79 4.91 -7.00
C ILE A 263 8.80 4.86 -8.16
N LEU A 264 9.74 3.91 -8.12
CA LEU A 264 10.72 3.72 -9.21
C LEU A 264 10.02 3.33 -10.51
N PHE A 265 9.08 2.38 -10.44
CA PHE A 265 8.29 1.96 -11.59
C PHE A 265 7.41 3.11 -12.11
N ALA A 266 6.82 3.92 -11.21
CA ALA A 266 6.05 5.10 -11.61
C ALA A 266 6.91 6.14 -12.33
N VAL A 267 8.14 6.38 -11.85
CA VAL A 267 9.10 7.28 -12.54
C VAL A 267 9.52 6.73 -13.91
N LEU A 268 9.77 5.42 -14.00
CA LEU A 268 10.10 4.77 -15.27
C LEU A 268 8.94 4.86 -16.27
N ILE A 269 7.71 4.56 -15.82
CA ILE A 269 6.51 4.69 -16.66
C ILE A 269 6.32 6.16 -17.09
N GLY A 270 6.51 7.11 -16.16
CA GLY A 270 6.45 8.53 -16.44
C GLY A 270 7.42 8.94 -17.53
N TRP A 271 8.65 8.47 -17.46
CA TRP A 271 9.69 8.76 -18.44
C TRP A 271 9.43 8.08 -19.80
N LEU A 272 9.19 6.75 -19.78
CA LEU A 272 9.11 5.95 -21.01
C LEU A 272 7.77 6.11 -21.75
N VAL A 273 6.66 6.25 -21.02
CA VAL A 273 5.29 6.25 -21.58
C VAL A 273 4.75 7.67 -21.71
N PHE A 274 5.02 8.54 -20.74
CA PHE A 274 4.47 9.90 -20.70
C PHE A 274 5.49 10.98 -21.14
N GLY A 275 6.73 10.60 -21.49
CA GLY A 275 7.76 11.53 -21.94
C GLY A 275 8.25 12.52 -20.87
N GLU A 276 8.06 12.18 -19.58
CA GLU A 276 8.50 13.04 -18.48
C GLU A 276 10.03 13.13 -18.41
N LYS A 277 10.57 14.32 -18.08
CA LYS A 277 12.01 14.51 -17.99
C LYS A 277 12.61 13.79 -16.78
N MET A 278 13.64 12.99 -17.00
CA MET A 278 14.48 12.40 -15.96
C MET A 278 15.54 13.43 -15.56
N THR A 279 15.40 14.02 -14.36
CA THR A 279 16.39 14.95 -13.81
C THR A 279 17.47 14.20 -13.03
N ARG A 280 18.65 14.83 -12.84
CA ARG A 280 19.75 14.26 -12.02
C ARG A 280 19.28 13.95 -10.60
N SER A 281 18.44 14.82 -10.00
CA SER A 281 17.86 14.60 -8.66
C SER A 281 16.97 13.35 -8.62
N LYS A 282 16.10 13.15 -9.63
CA LYS A 282 15.27 11.93 -9.74
C LYS A 282 16.13 10.67 -9.88
N GLY A 283 17.20 10.73 -10.71
CA GLY A 283 18.13 9.62 -10.87
C GLY A 283 18.88 9.26 -9.59
N LEU A 284 19.39 10.25 -8.87
CA LEU A 284 20.07 10.04 -7.57
C LEU A 284 19.10 9.44 -6.53
N ALA A 285 17.91 10.01 -6.40
CA ALA A 285 16.89 9.50 -5.49
C ALA A 285 16.51 8.05 -5.83
N ALA A 286 16.34 7.72 -7.11
CA ALA A 286 16.09 6.37 -7.56
C ALA A 286 17.23 5.40 -7.18
N ALA A 287 18.49 5.81 -7.36
CA ALA A 287 19.64 5.00 -6.97
C ALA A 287 19.68 4.72 -5.45
N ILE A 288 19.37 5.74 -4.62
CA ILE A 288 19.30 5.59 -3.16
C ILE A 288 18.16 4.63 -2.78
N ILE A 289 16.98 4.73 -3.42
CA ILE A 289 15.87 3.80 -3.17
C ILE A 289 16.29 2.37 -3.51
N VAL A 290 16.95 2.15 -4.66
CA VAL A 290 17.46 0.82 -5.06
C VAL A 290 18.46 0.30 -4.04
N ALA A 291 19.40 1.13 -3.58
CA ALA A 291 20.36 0.75 -2.54
C ALA A 291 19.67 0.33 -1.24
N GLY A 292 18.65 1.09 -0.80
CA GLY A 292 17.83 0.74 0.37
C GLY A 292 17.14 -0.60 0.21
N VAL A 293 16.55 -0.86 -0.95
CA VAL A 293 15.90 -2.15 -1.26
C VAL A 293 16.88 -3.31 -1.24
N VAL A 294 18.07 -3.14 -1.80
CA VAL A 294 19.12 -4.18 -1.76
C VAL A 294 19.54 -4.47 -0.31
N LEU A 295 19.71 -3.43 0.50
CA LEU A 295 20.05 -3.59 1.92
C LEU A 295 18.99 -4.38 2.71
N THR A 296 17.68 -4.24 2.39
CA THR A 296 16.64 -5.05 3.04
C THR A 296 16.75 -6.55 2.74
N ARG A 297 17.65 -6.96 1.84
CA ARG A 297 17.87 -8.35 1.43
C ARG A 297 19.13 -8.97 2.02
N LEU A 298 20.04 -8.17 2.59
CA LEU A 298 21.28 -8.63 3.23
C LEU A 298 21.01 -9.08 4.66
#